data_e9ee47737408ec1bd4a37509d2095bf8
#
_entry.id   e9ee47737408ec1bd4a37509d2095bf8
#
_cell.length_a   1.000
_cell.length_b   1.000
_cell.length_c   1.000
_cell.angle_alpha   90.00
_cell.angle_beta   90.00
_cell.angle_gamma   90.00
#
_symmetry.space_group_name_H-M   'P 1'
#
loop_
_entity.id
_entity.type
_entity.pdbx_description
1 polymer ?
#
loop_
_entity_poly.entity_id
_entity_poly.type
_entity_poly.pdbx_seq_one_letter_code
_entity_poly.pdbx_strand_id
1 'polypeptide(L)'
;MTAGYICAIIISLIFMFYMDGDIGVMMLSFLVLMPMISVIMTLIARRNLKISLELPDSVGKHQQVSAVIRLEKATILPMPFLRLNLNTDAHFAALNPEAPPMPPKPLEGALSRGAYQRSYRRWKKLRKTQLAPDSLPLCLSMGTAKTAEYRILLTPRFCGSGEVSLTDIRISDYLAMFRLKLKNEVFTHLLITPEIPELKANSALFRSVSTAVAAADEETDATPTHSASAMPGYEHRDYIPGDSLKRINWKLSSKRRHLMVRQDEPIALARLSVVLDFRRDARDLPMEQRLAAEEQLIETALGFLMLCARYGYPCKLCYPDQAGEWSSFSIDDGEQLAVESVNLLRGGFRSAEELGAIPMLPPALMQEAGSVLLYFTSHAGADTAAVLESFPTSLYLVVPEQEAQSGTVPKNGSLWLVTPDRRLVQAGGEA
;
A
#
# COMPACT_ATOMS: atom_id res chain seq x y z
N MET A 1 -6.09 34.85 26.48
CA MET A 1 -6.56 36.04 25.75
C MET A 1 -7.93 36.53 26.22
N THR A 2 -8.90 35.66 26.45
CA THR A 2 -10.25 36.05 26.92
C THR A 2 -10.28 36.82 28.24
N ALA A 3 -9.45 36.42 29.22
CA ALA A 3 -9.38 37.13 30.51
C ALA A 3 -8.87 38.58 30.39
N GLY A 4 -7.80 38.79 29.59
CA GLY A 4 -7.27 40.14 29.35
C GLY A 4 -8.26 41.05 28.60
N TYR A 5 -9.02 40.49 27.67
CA TYR A 5 -10.06 41.24 26.97
C TYR A 5 -11.23 41.60 27.86
N ILE A 6 -11.65 40.70 28.75
CA ILE A 6 -12.67 40.99 29.78
C ILE A 6 -12.18 42.10 30.73
N CYS A 7 -10.92 42.05 31.19
CA CYS A 7 -10.33 43.09 32.01
C CYS A 7 -10.31 44.46 31.26
N ALA A 8 -9.98 44.46 29.96
CA ALA A 8 -9.99 45.69 29.17
C ALA A 8 -11.40 46.29 29.04
N ILE A 9 -12.43 45.48 28.90
CA ILE A 9 -13.84 45.94 28.92
C ILE A 9 -14.21 46.53 30.27
N ILE A 10 -13.84 45.86 31.38
CA ILE A 10 -14.11 46.34 32.71
C ILE A 10 -13.42 47.69 32.96
N ILE A 11 -12.16 47.84 32.59
CA ILE A 11 -11.41 49.09 32.72
C ILE A 11 -12.07 50.20 31.88
N SER A 12 -12.48 49.90 30.65
CA SER A 12 -13.18 50.87 29.78
C SER A 12 -14.51 51.33 30.39
N LEU A 13 -15.26 50.43 31.04
CA LEU A 13 -16.49 50.77 31.77
C LEU A 13 -16.20 51.63 32.99
N ILE A 14 -15.12 51.38 33.74
CA ILE A 14 -14.72 52.20 34.88
C ILE A 14 -14.38 53.63 34.40
N PHE A 15 -13.62 53.75 33.32
CA PHE A 15 -13.33 55.08 32.73
C PHE A 15 -14.60 55.82 32.30
N MET A 16 -15.56 55.12 31.70
CA MET A 16 -16.81 55.68 31.24
C MET A 16 -17.66 56.23 32.39
N PHE A 17 -17.69 55.56 33.55
CA PHE A 17 -18.57 55.93 34.65
C PHE A 17 -17.91 56.81 35.73
N TYR A 18 -16.58 56.68 35.92
CA TYR A 18 -15.89 57.30 37.05
C TYR A 18 -14.86 58.37 36.71
N MET A 19 -14.40 58.46 35.45
CA MET A 19 -13.38 59.44 35.13
C MET A 19 -13.86 60.39 34.00
N ASP A 20 -13.68 59.99 32.77
CA ASP A 20 -14.04 60.81 31.61
C ASP A 20 -14.93 59.95 30.67
N GLY A 21 -16.22 60.31 30.59
CA GLY A 21 -17.21 59.55 29.86
C GLY A 21 -16.88 59.44 28.38
N ASP A 22 -16.34 60.47 27.77
CA ASP A 22 -16.04 60.49 26.32
C ASP A 22 -14.90 59.54 25.99
N ILE A 23 -13.83 59.53 26.80
CA ILE A 23 -12.69 58.60 26.61
C ILE A 23 -13.16 57.15 26.85
N GLY A 24 -13.97 56.90 27.88
CA GLY A 24 -14.50 55.60 28.17
C GLY A 24 -15.37 55.05 27.04
N VAL A 25 -16.24 55.88 26.46
CA VAL A 25 -17.08 55.52 25.31
C VAL A 25 -16.23 55.24 24.09
N MET A 26 -15.21 56.06 23.82
CA MET A 26 -14.29 55.81 22.68
C MET A 26 -13.52 54.50 22.83
N MET A 27 -13.00 54.20 24.02
CA MET A 27 -12.31 52.94 24.31
C MET A 27 -13.25 51.73 24.16
N LEU A 28 -14.47 51.83 24.66
CA LEU A 28 -15.45 50.75 24.60
C LEU A 28 -15.87 50.48 23.14
N SER A 29 -16.15 51.55 22.36
CA SER A 29 -16.52 51.44 20.98
C SER A 29 -15.40 50.76 20.14
N PHE A 30 -14.15 51.10 20.38
CA PHE A 30 -12.99 50.50 19.71
C PHE A 30 -12.85 49.01 20.10
N LEU A 31 -13.00 48.66 21.36
CA LEU A 31 -12.95 47.31 21.89
C LEU A 31 -14.04 46.40 21.29
N VAL A 32 -15.22 46.94 20.99
CA VAL A 32 -16.32 46.18 20.37
C VAL A 32 -16.16 46.11 18.84
N LEU A 33 -15.78 47.21 18.20
CA LEU A 33 -15.72 47.34 16.75
C LEU A 33 -14.59 46.49 16.15
N MET A 34 -13.40 46.48 16.78
CA MET A 34 -12.23 45.75 16.28
C MET A 34 -12.45 44.26 16.15
N PRO A 35 -12.94 43.50 17.15
CA PRO A 35 -13.25 42.10 17.00
C PRO A 35 -14.33 41.83 15.95
N MET A 36 -15.34 42.70 15.85
CA MET A 36 -16.40 42.55 14.85
C MET A 36 -15.85 42.66 13.44
N ILE A 37 -15.01 43.65 13.16
CA ILE A 37 -14.31 43.79 11.88
C ILE A 37 -13.42 42.59 11.62
N SER A 38 -12.64 42.14 12.62
CA SER A 38 -11.76 40.97 12.51
C SER A 38 -12.53 39.70 12.08
N VAL A 39 -13.68 39.46 12.70
CA VAL A 39 -14.55 38.31 12.35
C VAL A 39 -15.12 38.45 10.94
N ILE A 40 -15.63 39.62 10.57
CA ILE A 40 -16.18 39.89 9.23
C ILE A 40 -15.10 39.64 8.15
N MET A 41 -13.91 40.20 8.33
CA MET A 41 -12.80 40.00 7.40
C MET A 41 -12.41 38.52 7.29
N THR A 42 -12.41 37.79 8.40
CA THR A 42 -12.13 36.34 8.41
C THR A 42 -13.21 35.54 7.69
N LEU A 43 -14.47 35.90 7.83
CA LEU A 43 -15.58 35.28 7.12
C LEU A 43 -15.48 35.50 5.60
N ILE A 44 -15.09 36.71 5.18
CA ILE A 44 -14.85 37.03 3.75
C ILE A 44 -13.67 36.20 3.24
N ALA A 45 -12.55 36.14 3.97
CA ALA A 45 -11.39 35.36 3.60
C ALA A 45 -11.70 33.85 3.49
N ARG A 46 -12.53 33.33 4.39
CA ARG A 46 -12.97 31.93 4.39
C ARG A 46 -13.79 31.54 3.16
N ARG A 47 -14.67 32.44 2.69
CA ARG A 47 -15.71 32.10 1.69
C ARG A 47 -15.15 31.51 0.38
N ASN A 48 -13.94 31.90 -0.01
CA ASN A 48 -13.34 31.53 -1.29
C ASN A 48 -11.98 30.84 -1.11
N LEU A 49 -11.71 30.25 0.08
CA LEU A 49 -10.49 29.51 0.32
C LEU A 49 -10.65 28.07 -0.21
N LYS A 50 -9.78 27.71 -1.15
CA LYS A 50 -9.59 26.33 -1.60
C LYS A 50 -8.27 25.81 -1.06
N ILE A 51 -8.31 24.60 -0.56
CA ILE A 51 -7.14 23.87 -0.03
C ILE A 51 -7.04 22.59 -0.82
N SER A 52 -5.91 22.36 -1.45
CA SER A 52 -5.58 21.12 -2.14
C SER A 52 -4.27 20.55 -1.65
N LEU A 53 -4.18 19.23 -1.70
CA LEU A 53 -2.98 18.47 -1.39
C LEU A 53 -2.55 17.75 -2.67
N GLU A 54 -1.37 18.06 -3.15
CA GLU A 54 -0.80 17.47 -4.36
C GLU A 54 0.35 16.55 -3.98
N LEU A 55 0.27 15.32 -4.47
CA LEU A 55 1.30 14.29 -4.35
C LEU A 55 1.59 13.76 -5.76
N PRO A 56 2.78 13.23 -6.04
CA PRO A 56 3.02 12.47 -7.27
C PRO A 56 2.19 11.18 -7.26
N ASP A 57 1.91 10.62 -8.43
CA ASP A 57 1.11 9.41 -8.57
C ASP A 57 1.80 8.18 -7.96
N SER A 58 3.13 8.12 -8.05
CA SER A 58 3.93 7.03 -7.50
C SER A 58 5.29 7.50 -7.02
N VAL A 59 5.87 6.77 -6.08
CA VAL A 59 7.22 7.00 -5.54
C VAL A 59 7.86 5.67 -5.13
N GLY A 60 9.18 5.57 -5.25
CA GLY A 60 9.93 4.43 -4.74
C GLY A 60 9.98 4.41 -3.21
N LYS A 61 9.98 3.22 -2.64
CA LYS A 61 10.22 3.01 -1.21
C LYS A 61 11.51 3.71 -0.77
N HIS A 62 11.50 4.28 0.42
CA HIS A 62 12.62 5.06 1.00
C HIS A 62 13.02 6.34 0.25
N GLN A 63 12.39 6.66 -0.87
CA GLN A 63 12.63 7.93 -1.56
C GLN A 63 11.79 9.03 -0.90
N GLN A 64 12.42 10.16 -0.59
CA GLN A 64 11.69 11.30 -0.05
C GLN A 64 10.77 11.90 -1.11
N VAL A 65 9.52 12.12 -0.74
CA VAL A 65 8.51 12.73 -1.59
C VAL A 65 8.05 14.06 -0.97
N SER A 66 7.84 15.05 -1.81
CA SER A 66 7.29 16.33 -1.36
C SER A 66 5.77 16.35 -1.49
N ALA A 67 5.07 16.44 -0.36
CA ALA A 67 3.66 16.79 -0.33
C ALA A 67 3.51 18.30 -0.46
N VAL A 68 2.77 18.77 -1.46
CA VAL A 68 2.54 20.18 -1.72
C VAL A 68 1.15 20.56 -1.28
N ILE A 69 1.06 21.37 -0.23
CA ILE A 69 -0.21 21.97 0.21
C ILE A 69 -0.38 23.28 -0.53
N ARG A 70 -1.35 23.34 -1.43
CA ARG A 70 -1.68 24.55 -2.18
C ARG A 70 -2.90 25.20 -1.58
N LEU A 71 -2.75 26.50 -1.25
CA LEU A 71 -3.80 27.36 -0.77
C LEU A 71 -4.14 28.37 -1.85
N GLU A 72 -5.41 28.46 -2.22
CA GLU A 72 -5.92 29.44 -3.19
C GLU A 72 -7.03 30.27 -2.57
N LYS A 73 -6.97 31.58 -2.74
CA LYS A 73 -8.01 32.51 -2.31
C LYS A 73 -8.36 33.51 -3.39
N ALA A 74 -9.61 33.92 -3.49
CA ALA A 74 -10.05 34.91 -4.45
C ALA A 74 -9.81 36.36 -3.96
N THR A 75 -9.64 36.55 -2.65
CA THR A 75 -9.53 37.87 -2.03
C THR A 75 -8.07 38.32 -1.86
N ILE A 76 -7.82 39.64 -1.93
CA ILE A 76 -6.51 40.21 -1.64
C ILE A 76 -6.24 40.27 -0.13
N LEU A 77 -7.29 40.15 0.70
CA LEU A 77 -7.17 40.20 2.14
C LEU A 77 -6.16 39.15 2.64
N PRO A 78 -5.18 39.52 3.46
CA PRO A 78 -4.26 38.56 4.04
C PRO A 78 -5.05 37.57 4.89
N MET A 79 -4.72 36.29 4.82
CA MET A 79 -5.32 35.27 5.67
C MET A 79 -4.40 35.04 6.87
N PRO A 80 -4.88 35.25 8.11
CA PRO A 80 -4.00 35.23 9.25
C PRO A 80 -3.46 33.83 9.50
N PHE A 81 -4.02 33.07 10.40
CA PHE A 81 -3.48 31.75 10.76
C PHE A 81 -4.47 30.65 10.37
N LEU A 82 -4.05 29.82 9.44
CA LEU A 82 -4.69 28.55 9.10
C LEU A 82 -4.00 27.42 9.86
N ARG A 83 -4.70 26.79 10.76
CA ARG A 83 -4.22 25.60 11.49
C ARG A 83 -4.86 24.38 10.87
N LEU A 84 -4.06 23.38 10.58
CA LEU A 84 -4.49 22.09 10.05
C LEU A 84 -3.55 21.01 10.55
N ASN A 85 -4.02 19.76 10.53
CA ASN A 85 -3.20 18.61 10.81
C ASN A 85 -2.97 17.85 9.50
N LEU A 86 -1.71 17.63 9.17
CA LEU A 86 -1.30 16.69 8.15
C LEU A 86 -1.18 15.32 8.80
N ASN A 87 -1.95 14.34 8.34
CA ASN A 87 -1.87 12.97 8.82
C ASN A 87 -1.40 12.07 7.69
N THR A 88 -0.61 11.08 8.07
CA THR A 88 -0.16 9.99 7.20
C THR A 88 -0.60 8.67 7.81
N ASP A 89 -0.76 7.67 7.01
CA ASP A 89 -1.00 6.30 7.47
C ASP A 89 0.32 5.58 7.82
N ALA A 90 0.23 4.31 8.19
CA ALA A 90 1.38 3.50 8.60
C ALA A 90 2.37 3.16 7.46
N HIS A 91 2.04 3.46 6.19
CA HIS A 91 2.96 3.30 5.06
C HIS A 91 4.10 4.33 5.08
N PHE A 92 3.96 5.41 5.83
CA PHE A 92 4.98 6.45 5.97
C PHE A 92 5.74 6.35 7.28
N ALA A 93 6.95 6.88 7.29
CA ALA A 93 7.67 7.09 8.53
C ALA A 93 6.93 8.10 9.41
N ALA A 94 6.99 7.90 10.72
CA ALA A 94 6.34 8.78 11.69
C ALA A 94 6.77 10.24 11.47
N LEU A 95 5.81 11.13 11.32
CA LEU A 95 6.02 12.58 11.18
C LEU A 95 6.61 13.20 12.45
N ASN A 96 6.33 12.57 13.60
CA ASN A 96 6.79 12.99 14.91
C ASN A 96 7.37 11.80 15.69
N PRO A 97 8.64 11.43 15.44
CA PRO A 97 9.30 10.33 16.14
C PRO A 97 9.51 10.58 17.63
N GLU A 98 9.46 11.86 18.07
CA GLU A 98 9.64 12.26 19.47
C GLU A 98 8.33 12.31 20.28
N ALA A 99 7.32 11.52 19.92
CA ALA A 99 6.11 11.43 20.72
C ALA A 99 6.48 11.04 22.18
N PRO A 100 6.06 11.80 23.21
CA PRO A 100 6.48 11.52 24.58
C PRO A 100 6.05 10.10 24.99
N PRO A 101 6.98 9.29 25.50
CA PRO A 101 6.68 7.91 25.88
C PRO A 101 5.63 7.89 26.98
N MET A 102 4.79 6.86 26.97
CA MET A 102 3.79 6.67 28.01
C MET A 102 4.49 6.56 29.37
N PRO A 103 4.06 7.32 30.41
CA PRO A 103 4.68 7.22 31.71
C PRO A 103 4.55 5.79 32.26
N PRO A 104 5.62 5.24 32.86
CA PRO A 104 5.62 3.88 33.38
C PRO A 104 4.57 3.71 34.46
N LYS A 105 3.93 2.53 34.50
CA LYS A 105 2.94 2.19 35.55
C LYS A 105 3.61 2.25 36.93
N PRO A 106 2.95 2.81 37.96
CA PRO A 106 3.55 2.91 39.29
C PRO A 106 3.69 1.53 39.94
N LEU A 107 4.82 1.29 40.57
CA LEU A 107 4.96 0.23 41.58
C LEU A 107 4.00 0.54 42.75
N GLU A 108 3.50 -0.49 43.42
CA GLU A 108 2.43 -0.37 44.42
C GLU A 108 2.73 0.62 45.54
N GLY A 109 1.88 1.65 45.69
CA GLY A 109 1.91 2.68 46.72
C GLY A 109 0.93 3.83 46.43
N ALA A 110 0.22 4.32 47.45
CA ALA A 110 -0.82 5.36 47.30
C ALA A 110 -0.27 6.71 46.80
N LEU A 111 0.95 7.08 47.20
CA LEU A 111 1.60 8.33 46.79
C LEU A 111 2.07 8.26 45.30
N SER A 112 2.49 7.09 44.85
CA SER A 112 2.88 6.87 43.47
C SER A 112 1.70 6.92 42.49
N ARG A 113 0.51 6.48 42.92
CA ARG A 113 -0.72 6.56 42.11
C ARG A 113 -1.13 7.99 41.78
N GLY A 114 -1.03 8.91 42.75
CA GLY A 114 -1.38 10.32 42.54
C GLY A 114 -0.39 11.05 41.62
N ALA A 115 0.89 10.74 41.74
CA ALA A 115 1.92 11.24 40.83
C ALA A 115 1.75 10.69 39.41
N TYR A 116 1.48 9.39 39.29
CA TYR A 116 1.17 8.74 38.00
C TYR A 116 -0.05 9.35 37.31
N GLN A 117 -1.17 9.55 38.07
CA GLN A 117 -2.35 10.17 37.47
C GLN A 117 -2.09 11.59 36.96
N ARG A 118 -1.24 12.37 37.63
CA ARG A 118 -0.85 13.71 37.19
C ARG A 118 0.03 13.64 35.93
N SER A 119 1.03 12.78 35.92
CA SER A 119 1.89 12.56 34.74
C SER A 119 1.11 11.99 33.56
N TYR A 120 0.20 11.05 33.79
CA TYR A 120 -0.69 10.49 32.77
C TYR A 120 -1.66 11.52 32.20
N ARG A 121 -2.26 12.39 33.05
CA ARG A 121 -3.12 13.50 32.58
C ARG A 121 -2.32 14.51 31.76
N ARG A 122 -1.08 14.81 32.17
CA ARG A 122 -0.18 15.69 31.44
C ARG A 122 0.21 15.07 30.10
N TRP A 123 0.59 13.80 30.08
CA TRP A 123 0.88 13.03 28.87
C TRP A 123 -0.34 12.96 27.93
N LYS A 124 -1.52 12.65 28.46
CA LYS A 124 -2.77 12.62 27.68
C LYS A 124 -3.11 13.99 27.09
N LYS A 125 -2.84 15.07 27.82
CA LYS A 125 -3.01 16.45 27.32
C LYS A 125 -1.99 16.78 26.24
N LEU A 126 -0.72 16.42 26.44
CA LEU A 126 0.34 16.57 25.45
C LEU A 126 0.05 15.75 24.20
N ARG A 127 -0.34 14.49 24.34
CA ARG A 127 -0.72 13.62 23.22
C ARG A 127 -1.97 14.12 22.46
N LYS A 128 -2.89 14.79 23.14
CA LYS A 128 -4.07 15.39 22.49
C LYS A 128 -3.76 16.71 21.78
N THR A 129 -2.71 17.44 22.22
CA THR A 129 -2.29 18.74 21.67
C THR A 129 -1.06 18.65 20.76
N GLN A 130 -0.25 17.64 20.94
CA GLN A 130 1.02 17.43 20.27
C GLN A 130 1.13 15.95 19.93
N LEU A 131 0.73 15.49 18.77
CA LEU A 131 1.42 14.33 18.23
C LEU A 131 0.78 12.97 18.54
N ALA A 132 -0.17 12.60 17.75
CA ALA A 132 -0.11 11.25 17.21
C ALA A 132 1.19 11.16 16.39
N PRO A 133 1.95 10.05 16.43
CA PRO A 133 3.19 9.92 15.66
C PRO A 133 2.97 10.19 14.17
N ASP A 134 1.77 9.93 13.66
CA ASP A 134 1.36 10.06 12.28
C ASP A 134 0.70 11.41 11.95
N SER A 135 0.74 12.40 12.87
CA SER A 135 0.07 13.68 12.69
C SER A 135 1.03 14.85 12.91
N LEU A 136 1.13 15.74 11.95
CA LEU A 136 1.93 16.97 12.03
C LEU A 136 0.99 18.18 12.07
N PRO A 137 0.90 18.91 13.22
CA PRO A 137 0.14 20.13 13.30
C PRO A 137 0.89 21.28 12.58
N LEU A 138 0.24 21.83 11.58
CA LEU A 138 0.76 22.93 10.78
C LEU A 138 0.03 24.23 11.08
N CYS A 139 0.77 25.34 11.07
CA CYS A 139 0.23 26.68 11.16
C CYS A 139 0.70 27.48 9.95
N LEU A 140 -0.18 27.65 8.99
CA LEU A 140 0.10 28.31 7.72
C LEU A 140 -0.48 29.73 7.75
N SER A 141 0.15 30.65 7.04
CA SER A 141 -0.36 32.01 6.88
C SER A 141 -0.22 32.42 5.43
N MET A 142 -1.15 33.24 4.94
CA MET A 142 -1.15 33.67 3.57
C MET A 142 -1.27 35.20 3.53
N GLY A 143 -0.27 35.86 2.94
CA GLY A 143 -0.27 37.31 2.76
C GLY A 143 -1.30 37.79 1.73
N THR A 144 -0.96 38.81 0.97
CA THR A 144 -1.83 39.37 -0.09
C THR A 144 -1.85 38.54 -1.38
N ALA A 145 -0.91 37.58 -1.53
CA ALA A 145 -0.86 36.70 -2.68
C ALA A 145 -2.13 35.85 -2.79
N LYS A 146 -2.57 35.56 -4.01
CA LYS A 146 -3.76 34.74 -4.27
C LYS A 146 -3.51 33.24 -4.10
N THR A 147 -2.26 32.81 -4.26
CA THR A 147 -1.83 31.41 -4.15
C THR A 147 -0.63 31.32 -3.20
N ALA A 148 -0.55 30.26 -2.42
CA ALA A 148 0.60 29.93 -1.60
C ALA A 148 0.81 28.42 -1.62
N GLU A 149 2.06 27.99 -1.69
CA GLU A 149 2.46 26.59 -1.70
C GLU A 149 3.38 26.31 -0.52
N TYR A 150 3.09 25.22 0.16
CA TYR A 150 3.91 24.72 1.28
C TYR A 150 4.33 23.30 0.99
N ARG A 151 5.62 23.03 1.05
CA ARG A 151 6.19 21.71 0.76
C ARG A 151 6.60 21.04 2.05
N ILE A 152 6.17 19.80 2.20
CA ILE A 152 6.49 18.95 3.35
C ILE A 152 7.08 17.67 2.80
N LEU A 153 8.22 17.26 3.35
CA LEU A 153 8.87 16.03 2.95
C LEU A 153 8.29 14.85 3.73
N LEU A 154 7.83 13.84 3.01
CA LEU A 154 7.36 12.56 3.54
C LEU A 154 8.35 11.48 3.12
N THR A 155 8.55 10.49 3.99
CA THR A 155 9.41 9.35 3.71
C THR A 155 8.56 8.08 3.73
N PRO A 156 8.26 7.47 2.57
CA PRO A 156 7.61 6.18 2.49
C PRO A 156 8.47 5.10 3.15
N ARG A 157 7.83 4.22 3.91
CA ARG A 157 8.47 3.13 4.64
C ARG A 157 8.06 1.76 4.11
N PHE A 158 6.78 1.57 3.82
CA PHE A 158 6.21 0.33 3.31
C PHE A 158 5.60 0.53 1.94
N CYS A 159 5.69 -0.47 1.07
CA CYS A 159 5.05 -0.44 -0.24
C CYS A 159 3.52 -0.58 -0.14
N GLY A 160 2.82 -0.12 -1.16
CA GLY A 160 1.35 -0.15 -1.21
C GLY A 160 0.72 1.21 -1.47
N SER A 161 -0.57 1.32 -1.22
CA SER A 161 -1.32 2.58 -1.36
C SER A 161 -1.32 3.34 -0.05
N GLY A 162 -0.41 4.31 0.09
CA GLY A 162 -0.33 5.18 1.25
C GLY A 162 -1.33 6.33 1.18
N GLU A 163 -2.00 6.62 2.30
CA GLU A 163 -2.95 7.73 2.44
C GLU A 163 -2.32 8.92 3.16
N VAL A 164 -2.49 10.10 2.60
CA VAL A 164 -2.14 11.38 3.23
C VAL A 164 -3.37 12.26 3.30
N SER A 165 -3.66 12.80 4.48
CA SER A 165 -4.86 13.59 4.70
C SER A 165 -4.60 14.89 5.44
N LEU A 166 -5.41 15.91 5.11
CA LEU A 166 -5.47 17.18 5.83
C LEU A 166 -6.76 17.23 6.64
N THR A 167 -6.62 17.26 7.95
CA THR A 167 -7.77 17.23 8.88
C THR A 167 -7.74 18.40 9.84
N ASP A 168 -8.84 18.60 10.58
CA ASP A 168 -9.02 19.64 11.61
C ASP A 168 -8.63 21.05 11.16
N ILE A 169 -9.05 21.43 9.94
CA ILE A 169 -8.71 22.70 9.32
C ILE A 169 -9.47 23.83 10.02
N ARG A 170 -8.73 24.77 10.62
CA ARG A 170 -9.28 25.90 11.37
C ARG A 170 -8.62 27.21 10.96
N ILE A 171 -9.43 28.22 10.68
CA ILE A 171 -8.98 29.60 10.47
C ILE A 171 -9.15 30.36 11.79
N SER A 172 -8.09 31.03 12.23
CA SER A 172 -8.17 32.02 13.32
C SER A 172 -8.49 33.39 12.75
N ASP A 173 -9.20 34.21 13.49
CA ASP A 173 -9.37 35.62 13.14
C ASP A 173 -8.07 36.41 13.36
N TYR A 174 -8.02 37.67 12.87
CA TYR A 174 -6.82 38.53 12.94
C TYR A 174 -6.37 38.82 14.36
N LEU A 175 -7.28 38.84 15.32
CA LEU A 175 -6.99 39.03 16.73
C LEU A 175 -6.74 37.72 17.48
N ALA A 176 -6.83 36.57 16.77
CA ALA A 176 -6.71 35.23 17.33
C ALA A 176 -7.69 34.94 18.51
N MET A 177 -8.82 35.64 18.54
CA MET A 177 -9.86 35.48 19.54
C MET A 177 -10.84 34.37 19.20
N PHE A 178 -11.16 34.22 17.94
CA PHE A 178 -12.10 33.24 17.40
C PHE A 178 -11.43 32.27 16.46
N ARG A 179 -11.96 31.04 16.42
CA ARG A 179 -11.49 29.99 15.51
C ARG A 179 -12.69 29.38 14.81
N LEU A 180 -12.66 29.41 13.48
CA LEU A 180 -13.71 28.86 12.63
C LEU A 180 -13.22 27.54 12.04
N LYS A 181 -13.92 26.43 12.30
CA LYS A 181 -13.63 25.14 11.70
C LYS A 181 -14.15 25.11 10.25
N LEU A 182 -13.31 24.65 9.33
CA LEU A 182 -13.69 24.30 7.97
C LEU A 182 -14.14 22.84 7.96
N LYS A 183 -15.20 22.55 7.21
CA LYS A 183 -15.72 21.18 7.10
C LYS A 183 -14.98 20.34 6.05
N ASN A 184 -14.11 20.94 5.26
CA ASN A 184 -13.42 20.26 4.19
C ASN A 184 -12.22 19.50 4.75
N GLU A 185 -12.24 18.20 4.60
CA GLU A 185 -11.09 17.32 4.78
C GLU A 185 -10.59 16.97 3.37
N VAL A 186 -9.29 16.86 3.20
CA VAL A 186 -8.65 16.55 1.90
C VAL A 186 -7.89 15.24 2.08
N PHE A 187 -8.18 14.26 1.23
CA PHE A 187 -7.53 12.98 1.19
C PHE A 187 -6.84 12.80 -0.17
N THR A 188 -5.66 12.25 -0.16
CA THR A 188 -4.91 11.93 -1.37
C THR A 188 -4.15 10.62 -1.15
N HIS A 189 -4.12 9.76 -2.15
CA HIS A 189 -3.39 8.51 -2.13
C HIS A 189 -2.12 8.63 -2.96
N LEU A 190 -1.07 7.96 -2.49
CA LEU A 190 0.21 7.84 -3.16
C LEU A 190 0.55 6.37 -3.29
N LEU A 191 0.89 5.93 -4.49
CA LEU A 191 1.35 4.57 -4.71
C LEU A 191 2.85 4.47 -4.41
N ILE A 192 3.21 3.63 -3.44
CA ILE A 192 4.59 3.39 -3.05
C ILE A 192 5.05 2.07 -3.68
N THR A 193 5.98 2.16 -4.62
CA THR A 193 6.48 0.98 -5.35
C THR A 193 7.47 0.17 -4.50
N PRO A 194 7.40 -1.18 -4.55
CA PRO A 194 8.29 -2.05 -3.80
C PRO A 194 9.71 -2.03 -4.36
N GLU A 195 10.64 -2.44 -3.56
CA GLU A 195 12.01 -2.74 -3.99
C GLU A 195 12.09 -4.22 -4.35
N ILE A 196 12.29 -4.52 -5.64
CA ILE A 196 12.33 -5.91 -6.12
C ILE A 196 13.71 -6.51 -5.78
N PRO A 197 13.78 -7.52 -4.89
CA PRO A 197 15.05 -8.12 -4.49
C PRO A 197 15.64 -8.98 -5.62
N GLU A 198 16.95 -8.96 -5.78
CA GLU A 198 17.65 -9.88 -6.67
C GLU A 198 17.76 -11.27 -6.02
N LEU A 199 16.86 -12.16 -6.36
CA LEU A 199 16.93 -13.54 -5.93
C LEU A 199 17.97 -14.32 -6.76
N LYS A 200 18.68 -15.23 -6.12
CA LYS A 200 19.69 -16.05 -6.79
C LYS A 200 19.08 -17.32 -7.37
N ALA A 201 19.47 -17.67 -8.59
CA ALA A 201 19.02 -18.89 -9.28
C ALA A 201 19.38 -20.19 -8.55
N ASN A 202 20.39 -20.16 -7.67
CA ASN A 202 20.76 -21.29 -6.85
C ASN A 202 19.92 -21.44 -5.57
N SER A 203 18.89 -20.62 -5.37
CA SER A 203 17.98 -20.78 -4.25
C SER A 203 17.30 -22.15 -4.28
N ALA A 204 17.10 -22.74 -3.11
CA ALA A 204 16.50 -24.07 -3.00
C ALA A 204 15.08 -24.12 -3.59
N LEU A 205 14.28 -23.06 -3.36
CA LEU A 205 12.93 -22.95 -3.94
C LEU A 205 12.97 -22.94 -5.47
N PHE A 206 13.80 -22.09 -6.08
CA PHE A 206 13.85 -21.99 -7.54
C PHE A 206 14.26 -23.32 -8.17
N ARG A 207 15.24 -24.03 -7.59
CA ARG A 207 15.64 -25.37 -8.06
C ARG A 207 14.51 -26.40 -7.90
N SER A 208 13.81 -26.38 -6.76
CA SER A 208 12.69 -27.31 -6.54
C SER A 208 11.55 -27.05 -7.52
N VAL A 209 11.18 -25.78 -7.74
CA VAL A 209 10.14 -25.38 -8.69
C VAL A 209 10.55 -25.73 -10.12
N SER A 210 11.78 -25.41 -10.53
CA SER A 210 12.25 -25.71 -11.89
C SER A 210 12.28 -27.21 -12.19
N THR A 211 12.65 -28.03 -11.20
CA THR A 211 12.59 -29.50 -11.31
C THR A 211 11.15 -30.00 -11.45
N ALA A 212 10.22 -29.44 -10.67
CA ALA A 212 8.80 -29.80 -10.71
C ALA A 212 8.16 -29.39 -12.06
N VAL A 213 8.53 -28.22 -12.58
CA VAL A 213 8.06 -27.77 -13.92
C VAL A 213 8.59 -28.71 -15.01
N ALA A 214 9.88 -29.09 -14.97
CA ALA A 214 10.45 -30.01 -15.93
C ALA A 214 9.76 -31.39 -15.87
N ALA A 215 9.49 -31.93 -14.69
CA ALA A 215 8.77 -33.21 -14.54
C ALA A 215 7.33 -33.14 -15.07
N ALA A 216 6.62 -32.02 -14.84
CA ALA A 216 5.29 -31.81 -15.40
C ALA A 216 5.30 -31.68 -16.93
N ASP A 217 6.40 -31.21 -17.52
CA ASP A 217 6.60 -31.19 -18.97
C ASP A 217 6.72 -32.59 -19.55
N GLU A 218 7.48 -33.48 -18.94
CA GLU A 218 7.64 -34.87 -19.39
C GLU A 218 6.33 -35.67 -19.36
N GLU A 219 5.48 -35.46 -18.33
CA GLU A 219 4.18 -36.12 -18.23
C GLU A 219 3.17 -35.69 -19.30
N THR A 220 3.30 -34.43 -19.82
CA THR A 220 2.34 -33.87 -20.77
C THR A 220 2.70 -34.16 -22.23
N ASP A 221 3.97 -34.46 -22.54
CA ASP A 221 4.40 -34.88 -23.90
C ASP A 221 3.76 -36.21 -24.35
N ALA A 222 3.10 -36.93 -23.41
CA ALA A 222 2.38 -38.18 -23.74
C ALA A 222 1.03 -37.96 -24.44
N THR A 223 0.51 -36.77 -24.59
CA THR A 223 -0.77 -36.48 -25.28
C THR A 223 -0.59 -35.38 -26.34
N PRO A 224 -0.55 -35.72 -27.65
CA PRO A 224 -0.48 -34.72 -28.70
C PRO A 224 -1.81 -33.97 -28.81
N THR A 225 -1.92 -32.81 -28.22
CA THR A 225 -3.05 -31.92 -28.40
C THR A 225 -2.77 -30.97 -29.56
N HIS A 226 -3.57 -31.03 -30.62
CA HIS A 226 -3.51 -30.08 -31.75
C HIS A 226 -3.97 -28.70 -31.29
N SER A 227 -3.08 -27.86 -30.80
CA SER A 227 -3.40 -26.48 -30.45
C SER A 227 -3.18 -25.52 -31.63
N ALA A 228 -4.11 -24.57 -31.80
CA ALA A 228 -4.07 -23.57 -32.89
C ALA A 228 -2.90 -22.56 -32.77
N SER A 229 -2.12 -22.63 -31.69
CA SER A 229 -1.07 -21.69 -31.32
C SER A 229 0.34 -22.33 -31.29
N ALA A 230 0.56 -23.42 -32.00
CA ALA A 230 1.86 -24.08 -32.03
C ALA A 230 2.89 -23.31 -32.89
N MET A 231 4.14 -23.18 -32.43
CA MET A 231 5.24 -22.65 -33.23
C MET A 231 5.77 -23.72 -34.17
N PRO A 232 6.21 -23.36 -35.41
CA PRO A 232 6.79 -24.30 -36.33
C PRO A 232 8.14 -24.78 -35.77
N GLY A 233 8.18 -26.04 -35.30
CA GLY A 233 9.36 -26.66 -34.75
C GLY A 233 10.44 -27.01 -35.79
N TYR A 234 11.59 -27.47 -35.35
CA TYR A 234 12.71 -27.88 -36.19
C TYR A 234 12.60 -29.34 -36.67
N GLU A 235 11.77 -30.15 -35.98
CA GLU A 235 11.57 -31.55 -36.33
C GLU A 235 10.61 -31.72 -37.50
N HIS A 236 10.84 -32.79 -38.29
CA HIS A 236 10.08 -33.09 -39.49
C HIS A 236 9.65 -34.54 -39.43
N ARG A 237 8.36 -34.81 -39.69
CA ARG A 237 7.80 -36.14 -39.82
C ARG A 237 7.26 -36.36 -41.22
N ASP A 238 6.96 -37.60 -41.56
CA ASP A 238 6.33 -37.94 -42.82
C ASP A 238 4.90 -37.37 -42.89
N TYR A 239 4.52 -36.93 -44.08
CA TYR A 239 3.19 -36.41 -44.35
C TYR A 239 2.12 -37.50 -44.16
N ILE A 240 1.07 -37.17 -43.44
CA ILE A 240 -0.13 -38.00 -43.27
C ILE A 240 -1.31 -37.28 -43.97
N PRO A 241 -2.17 -38.00 -44.72
CA PRO A 241 -3.37 -37.38 -45.31
C PRO A 241 -4.22 -36.64 -44.27
N GLY A 242 -4.39 -35.31 -44.48
CA GLY A 242 -5.03 -34.42 -43.54
C GLY A 242 -4.10 -33.31 -43.02
N ASP A 243 -2.78 -33.44 -43.19
CA ASP A 243 -1.85 -32.38 -42.83
C ASP A 243 -1.97 -31.17 -43.76
N SER A 244 -1.77 -29.98 -43.24
CA SER A 244 -1.79 -28.73 -44.01
C SER A 244 -0.63 -28.66 -44.99
N LEU A 245 -0.93 -28.50 -46.29
CA LEU A 245 0.07 -28.37 -47.36
C LEU A 245 1.02 -27.17 -47.15
N LYS A 246 0.61 -26.15 -46.40
CA LYS A 246 1.47 -25.00 -46.06
C LYS A 246 2.63 -25.34 -45.14
N ARG A 247 2.56 -26.49 -44.44
CA ARG A 247 3.57 -26.96 -43.49
C ARG A 247 4.58 -27.90 -44.12
N ILE A 248 4.42 -28.26 -45.38
CA ILE A 248 5.36 -29.13 -46.11
C ILE A 248 6.69 -28.41 -46.32
N ASN A 249 7.77 -29.03 -45.88
CA ASN A 249 9.11 -28.58 -46.17
C ASN A 249 9.53 -29.11 -47.54
N TRP A 250 9.23 -28.37 -48.60
CA TRP A 250 9.49 -28.78 -49.99
C TRP A 250 10.96 -29.09 -50.26
N LYS A 251 11.89 -28.37 -49.64
CA LYS A 251 13.33 -28.56 -49.77
C LYS A 251 13.77 -29.92 -49.20
N LEU A 252 13.27 -30.29 -48.03
CA LEU A 252 13.58 -31.56 -47.38
C LEU A 252 12.86 -32.72 -48.07
N SER A 253 11.60 -32.51 -48.46
CA SER A 253 10.79 -33.49 -49.18
C SER A 253 11.41 -33.90 -50.52
N SER A 254 11.92 -32.94 -51.29
CA SER A 254 12.61 -33.25 -52.55
C SER A 254 13.92 -34.04 -52.34
N LYS A 255 14.64 -33.77 -51.24
CA LYS A 255 15.87 -34.48 -50.88
C LYS A 255 15.60 -35.93 -50.44
N ARG A 256 14.51 -36.15 -49.70
CA ARG A 256 14.15 -37.46 -49.14
C ARG A 256 13.20 -38.29 -50.05
N ARG A 257 12.70 -37.71 -51.15
CA ARG A 257 11.73 -38.28 -52.06
C ARG A 257 10.39 -38.73 -51.49
N HIS A 258 10.00 -38.21 -50.34
CA HIS A 258 8.68 -38.31 -49.70
C HIS A 258 8.33 -37.02 -49.03
N LEU A 259 7.04 -36.74 -48.82
CA LEU A 259 6.58 -35.48 -48.27
C LEU A 259 6.90 -35.43 -46.80
N MET A 260 7.63 -34.37 -46.39
CA MET A 260 8.00 -34.12 -45.03
C MET A 260 7.25 -32.87 -44.51
N VAL A 261 6.56 -33.03 -43.42
CA VAL A 261 5.84 -31.93 -42.74
C VAL A 261 6.62 -31.47 -41.51
N ARG A 262 6.72 -30.18 -41.33
CA ARG A 262 7.30 -29.60 -40.14
C ARG A 262 6.38 -29.93 -38.95
N GLN A 263 6.93 -30.54 -37.92
CA GLN A 263 6.22 -30.83 -36.68
C GLN A 263 6.13 -29.57 -35.86
N ASP A 264 4.94 -29.29 -35.34
CA ASP A 264 4.76 -28.15 -34.43
C ASP A 264 5.33 -28.54 -33.08
N GLU A 265 6.14 -27.66 -32.53
CA GLU A 265 6.50 -27.72 -31.11
C GLU A 265 5.36 -27.13 -30.32
N PRO A 266 4.82 -27.85 -29.33
CA PRO A 266 3.84 -27.25 -28.43
C PRO A 266 4.47 -26.03 -27.77
N ILE A 267 3.82 -24.88 -27.86
CA ILE A 267 4.20 -23.73 -27.02
C ILE A 267 4.01 -24.24 -25.60
N ALA A 268 5.08 -24.28 -24.83
CA ALA A 268 4.99 -24.60 -23.42
C ALA A 268 3.95 -23.64 -22.79
N LEU A 269 2.78 -24.15 -22.46
CA LEU A 269 1.78 -23.41 -21.70
C LEU A 269 2.45 -23.01 -20.40
N ALA A 270 2.19 -21.82 -19.91
CA ALA A 270 2.72 -21.36 -18.63
C ALA A 270 2.29 -22.35 -17.54
N ARG A 271 3.19 -23.26 -17.17
CA ARG A 271 2.91 -24.34 -16.21
C ARG A 271 3.21 -23.95 -14.77
N LEU A 272 3.86 -22.81 -14.60
CA LEU A 272 4.12 -22.23 -13.29
C LEU A 272 3.09 -21.15 -13.01
N SER A 273 2.25 -21.38 -12.02
CA SER A 273 1.27 -20.40 -11.55
C SER A 273 1.69 -19.84 -10.21
N VAL A 274 1.82 -18.53 -10.13
CA VAL A 274 2.11 -17.79 -8.90
C VAL A 274 0.84 -17.08 -8.46
N VAL A 275 0.34 -17.45 -7.28
CA VAL A 275 -0.86 -16.85 -6.69
C VAL A 275 -0.46 -15.99 -5.51
N LEU A 276 -0.89 -14.72 -5.52
CA LEU A 276 -0.79 -13.81 -4.40
C LEU A 276 -2.15 -13.68 -3.73
N ASP A 277 -2.26 -14.22 -2.53
CA ASP A 277 -3.46 -14.09 -1.72
C ASP A 277 -3.41 -12.79 -0.92
N PHE A 278 -4.21 -11.81 -1.32
CA PHE A 278 -4.30 -10.50 -0.66
C PHE A 278 -5.25 -10.45 0.53
N ARG A 279 -5.64 -11.61 1.06
CA ARG A 279 -6.43 -11.65 2.29
C ARG A 279 -5.58 -11.31 3.49
N ARG A 280 -6.03 -10.34 4.25
CA ARG A 280 -5.45 -10.02 5.54
C ARG A 280 -5.85 -11.03 6.58
N ASP A 281 -4.91 -11.40 7.40
CA ASP A 281 -5.15 -12.17 8.61
C ASP A 281 -6.11 -11.42 9.55
N ALA A 282 -7.07 -12.18 10.10
CA ALA A 282 -8.04 -11.66 11.07
C ALA A 282 -7.44 -11.36 12.46
N ARG A 283 -6.19 -11.79 12.73
CA ARG A 283 -5.53 -11.54 14.00
C ARG A 283 -5.26 -10.05 14.21
N ASP A 284 -5.38 -9.58 15.45
CA ASP A 284 -5.10 -8.20 15.84
C ASP A 284 -3.59 -7.96 15.99
N LEU A 285 -2.89 -7.95 14.86
CA LEU A 285 -1.47 -7.61 14.79
C LEU A 285 -1.26 -6.09 14.70
N PRO A 286 -0.18 -5.55 15.30
CA PRO A 286 0.20 -4.16 15.08
C PRO A 286 0.34 -3.86 13.59
N MET A 287 -0.20 -2.72 13.14
CA MET A 287 -0.24 -2.37 11.70
C MET A 287 1.14 -2.39 11.05
N GLU A 288 2.18 -1.94 11.75
CA GLU A 288 3.55 -1.98 11.22
C GLU A 288 4.06 -3.40 10.95
N GLN A 289 3.76 -4.36 11.83
CA GLN A 289 4.16 -5.75 11.65
C GLN A 289 3.40 -6.38 10.49
N ARG A 290 2.12 -6.05 10.35
CA ARG A 290 1.28 -6.50 9.25
C ARG A 290 1.81 -5.99 7.91
N LEU A 291 2.05 -4.68 7.78
CA LEU A 291 2.58 -4.09 6.56
C LEU A 291 3.98 -4.62 6.21
N ALA A 292 4.82 -4.89 7.21
CA ALA A 292 6.13 -5.50 6.98
C ALA A 292 6.02 -6.92 6.41
N ALA A 293 5.07 -7.73 6.90
CA ALA A 293 4.82 -9.08 6.38
C ALA A 293 4.22 -9.04 4.96
N GLU A 294 3.23 -8.18 4.73
CA GLU A 294 2.61 -7.96 3.42
C GLU A 294 3.66 -7.53 2.39
N GLU A 295 4.53 -6.59 2.74
CA GLU A 295 5.62 -6.12 1.89
C GLU A 295 6.63 -7.23 1.57
N GLN A 296 7.04 -8.01 2.58
CA GLN A 296 7.97 -9.13 2.36
C GLN A 296 7.42 -10.12 1.34
N LEU A 297 6.12 -10.44 1.40
CA LEU A 297 5.48 -11.33 0.45
C LEU A 297 5.48 -10.74 -0.97
N ILE A 298 5.06 -9.49 -1.13
CA ILE A 298 5.01 -8.83 -2.45
C ILE A 298 6.42 -8.76 -3.05
N GLU A 299 7.39 -8.23 -2.30
CA GLU A 299 8.76 -8.05 -2.79
C GLU A 299 9.40 -9.40 -3.17
N THR A 300 9.18 -10.45 -2.36
CA THR A 300 9.71 -11.78 -2.65
C THR A 300 9.03 -12.43 -3.85
N ALA A 301 7.71 -12.29 -3.98
CA ALA A 301 6.97 -12.81 -5.12
C ALA A 301 7.41 -12.13 -6.43
N LEU A 302 7.54 -10.80 -6.43
CA LEU A 302 8.04 -10.04 -7.58
C LEU A 302 9.49 -10.40 -7.91
N GLY A 303 10.34 -10.59 -6.90
CA GLY A 303 11.72 -11.05 -7.09
C GLY A 303 11.78 -12.45 -7.71
N PHE A 304 10.89 -13.35 -7.28
CA PHE A 304 10.80 -14.70 -7.86
C PHE A 304 10.30 -14.66 -9.31
N LEU A 305 9.28 -13.88 -9.62
CA LEU A 305 8.78 -13.68 -10.99
C LEU A 305 9.83 -13.05 -11.90
N MET A 306 10.58 -12.07 -11.41
CA MET A 306 11.70 -11.47 -12.15
C MET A 306 12.81 -12.50 -12.45
N LEU A 307 13.06 -13.41 -11.50
CA LEU A 307 14.01 -14.50 -11.70
C LEU A 307 13.51 -15.46 -12.79
N CYS A 308 12.23 -15.84 -12.75
CA CYS A 308 11.62 -16.67 -13.78
C CYS A 308 11.71 -16.02 -15.17
N ALA A 309 11.35 -14.75 -15.31
CA ALA A 309 11.43 -14.00 -16.55
C ALA A 309 12.88 -13.95 -17.08
N ARG A 310 13.88 -13.73 -16.22
CA ARG A 310 15.31 -13.70 -16.58
C ARG A 310 15.80 -15.05 -17.13
N TYR A 311 15.27 -16.15 -16.62
CA TYR A 311 15.66 -17.50 -17.08
C TYR A 311 14.74 -18.09 -18.15
N GLY A 312 13.78 -17.30 -18.65
CA GLY A 312 12.85 -17.71 -19.71
C GLY A 312 11.83 -18.75 -19.27
N TYR A 313 11.50 -18.80 -17.95
CA TYR A 313 10.39 -19.60 -17.44
C TYR A 313 9.09 -18.81 -17.51
N PRO A 314 8.18 -19.10 -18.45
CA PRO A 314 6.90 -18.41 -18.50
C PRO A 314 6.08 -18.73 -17.25
N CYS A 315 5.57 -17.69 -16.61
CA CYS A 315 4.76 -17.83 -15.40
C CYS A 315 3.44 -17.08 -15.52
N LYS A 316 2.43 -17.60 -14.86
CA LYS A 316 1.11 -16.98 -14.73
C LYS A 316 0.99 -16.36 -13.34
N LEU A 317 0.88 -15.04 -13.27
CA LEU A 317 0.63 -14.33 -12.04
C LEU A 317 -0.88 -14.18 -11.85
N CYS A 318 -1.39 -14.58 -10.67
CA CYS A 318 -2.78 -14.45 -10.32
C CYS A 318 -2.91 -13.69 -8.99
N TYR A 319 -3.76 -12.66 -8.96
CA TYR A 319 -4.05 -11.88 -7.75
C TYR A 319 -5.46 -11.30 -7.81
N PRO A 320 -6.11 -10.99 -6.67
CA PRO A 320 -7.39 -10.30 -6.63
C PRO A 320 -7.21 -8.83 -7.04
N ASP A 321 -7.99 -8.36 -8.01
CA ASP A 321 -7.99 -6.97 -8.47
C ASP A 321 -8.75 -6.02 -7.50
N GLN A 322 -8.89 -4.74 -7.87
CA GLN A 322 -9.61 -3.76 -7.06
C GLN A 322 -11.10 -4.08 -6.89
N ALA A 323 -11.71 -4.74 -7.89
CA ALA A 323 -13.12 -5.15 -7.84
C ALA A 323 -13.32 -6.39 -6.97
N GLY A 324 -12.23 -7.07 -6.59
CA GLY A 324 -12.27 -8.30 -5.84
C GLY A 324 -12.46 -9.53 -6.74
N GLU A 325 -12.15 -9.42 -8.01
CA GLU A 325 -12.14 -10.54 -8.95
C GLU A 325 -10.72 -11.06 -9.19
N TRP A 326 -10.58 -12.33 -9.53
CA TRP A 326 -9.28 -12.89 -9.86
C TRP A 326 -8.81 -12.40 -11.23
N SER A 327 -7.71 -11.66 -11.23
CA SER A 327 -6.97 -11.29 -12.41
C SER A 327 -5.79 -12.25 -12.64
N SER A 328 -5.52 -12.59 -13.89
CA SER A 328 -4.43 -13.49 -14.25
C SER A 328 -3.68 -12.96 -15.47
N PHE A 329 -2.35 -12.89 -15.36
CA PHE A 329 -1.47 -12.35 -16.38
C PHE A 329 -0.32 -13.31 -16.64
N SER A 330 0.04 -13.49 -17.93
CA SER A 330 1.27 -14.20 -18.31
C SER A 330 2.44 -13.22 -18.20
N ILE A 331 3.49 -13.63 -17.51
CA ILE A 331 4.71 -12.84 -17.33
C ILE A 331 5.83 -13.55 -18.10
N ASP A 332 6.20 -12.97 -19.23
CA ASP A 332 7.25 -13.51 -20.09
C ASP A 332 8.54 -12.67 -20.01
N ASP A 333 8.41 -11.40 -19.60
CA ASP A 333 9.53 -10.49 -19.45
C ASP A 333 9.41 -9.55 -18.23
N GLY A 334 10.52 -8.86 -17.90
CA GLY A 334 10.58 -7.95 -16.76
C GLY A 334 9.82 -6.64 -16.97
N GLU A 335 9.56 -6.21 -18.18
CA GLU A 335 8.80 -4.97 -18.46
C GLU A 335 7.32 -5.19 -18.16
N GLN A 336 6.77 -6.33 -18.54
CA GLN A 336 5.40 -6.72 -18.19
C GLN A 336 5.24 -6.80 -16.68
N LEU A 337 6.20 -7.38 -15.97
CA LEU A 337 6.18 -7.47 -14.53
C LEU A 337 6.18 -6.08 -13.86
N ALA A 338 6.93 -5.12 -14.39
CA ALA A 338 6.95 -3.75 -13.86
C ALA A 338 5.58 -3.07 -13.98
N VAL A 339 4.89 -3.25 -15.11
CA VAL A 339 3.53 -2.70 -15.32
C VAL A 339 2.53 -3.38 -14.38
N GLU A 340 2.56 -4.71 -14.31
CA GLU A 340 1.63 -5.47 -13.48
C GLU A 340 1.87 -5.25 -11.98
N SER A 341 3.09 -4.97 -11.54
CA SER A 341 3.39 -4.62 -10.15
C SER A 341 2.63 -3.38 -9.67
N VAL A 342 2.42 -2.39 -10.54
CA VAL A 342 1.62 -1.19 -10.25
C VAL A 342 0.15 -1.53 -10.06
N ASN A 343 -0.42 -2.38 -10.93
CA ASN A 343 -1.81 -2.81 -10.84
C ASN A 343 -2.06 -3.65 -9.57
N LEU A 344 -1.14 -4.56 -9.29
CA LEU A 344 -1.12 -5.40 -8.09
C LEU A 344 -1.14 -4.56 -6.81
N LEU A 345 -0.30 -3.53 -6.72
CA LEU A 345 -0.23 -2.66 -5.55
C LEU A 345 -1.48 -1.80 -5.36
N ARG A 346 -2.16 -1.43 -6.45
CA ARG A 346 -3.45 -0.73 -6.36
C ARG A 346 -4.54 -1.61 -5.77
N GLY A 347 -4.51 -2.92 -6.05
CA GLY A 347 -5.39 -3.91 -5.43
C GLY A 347 -5.15 -4.03 -3.93
N GLY A 348 -3.91 -4.31 -3.55
CA GLY A 348 -3.42 -4.37 -2.19
C GLY A 348 -4.06 -5.44 -1.29
N PHE A 349 -3.53 -5.58 -0.09
CA PHE A 349 -4.09 -6.47 0.92
C PHE A 349 -5.37 -5.88 1.54
N ARG A 350 -6.41 -6.72 1.68
CA ARG A 350 -7.72 -6.33 2.22
C ARG A 350 -8.21 -7.35 3.25
N SER A 351 -9.17 -6.92 4.07
CA SER A 351 -9.84 -7.85 4.98
C SER A 351 -10.63 -8.92 4.21
N ALA A 352 -10.83 -10.07 4.82
CA ALA A 352 -11.66 -11.13 4.24
C ALA A 352 -13.12 -10.67 3.99
N GLU A 353 -13.60 -9.72 4.79
CA GLU A 353 -14.93 -9.13 4.62
C GLU A 353 -15.01 -8.24 3.37
N GLU A 354 -13.97 -7.45 3.07
CA GLU A 354 -13.89 -6.60 1.89
C GLU A 354 -13.74 -7.40 0.59
N LEU A 355 -12.99 -8.51 0.63
CA LEU A 355 -12.83 -9.41 -0.51
C LEU A 355 -14.06 -10.31 -0.74
N GLY A 356 -14.96 -10.41 0.24
CA GLY A 356 -16.21 -11.15 0.13
C GLY A 356 -16.02 -12.66 -0.11
N ALA A 357 -16.91 -13.27 -0.89
CA ALA A 357 -16.92 -14.70 -1.18
C ALA A 357 -15.98 -15.13 -2.32
N ILE A 358 -14.86 -14.44 -2.53
CA ILE A 358 -13.90 -14.84 -3.57
C ILE A 358 -13.31 -16.21 -3.19
N PRO A 359 -13.30 -17.19 -4.10
CA PRO A 359 -12.66 -18.47 -3.83
C PRO A 359 -11.17 -18.27 -3.57
N MET A 360 -10.55 -19.11 -2.72
CA MET A 360 -9.12 -19.00 -2.39
C MET A 360 -8.20 -19.23 -3.58
N LEU A 361 -8.66 -19.98 -4.57
CA LEU A 361 -7.93 -20.23 -5.81
C LEU A 361 -8.72 -19.70 -7.00
N PRO A 362 -8.04 -19.15 -8.01
CA PRO A 362 -8.67 -18.80 -9.28
C PRO A 362 -9.32 -20.03 -9.92
N PRO A 363 -10.60 -19.97 -10.31
CA PRO A 363 -11.28 -21.12 -10.92
C PRO A 363 -10.59 -21.66 -12.18
N ALA A 364 -9.90 -20.78 -12.91
CA ALA A 364 -9.15 -21.16 -14.10
C ALA A 364 -7.99 -22.13 -13.81
N LEU A 365 -7.33 -21.99 -12.66
CA LEU A 365 -6.21 -22.84 -12.28
C LEU A 365 -6.63 -24.27 -11.94
N MET A 366 -7.86 -24.47 -11.47
CA MET A 366 -8.41 -25.79 -11.14
C MET A 366 -8.61 -26.68 -12.38
N GLN A 367 -8.63 -26.09 -13.58
CA GLN A 367 -8.82 -26.78 -14.86
C GLN A 367 -7.51 -27.06 -15.59
N GLU A 368 -6.40 -26.47 -15.14
CA GLU A 368 -5.07 -26.63 -15.76
C GLU A 368 -4.35 -27.83 -15.15
N ALA A 369 -4.42 -28.97 -15.82
CA ALA A 369 -3.69 -30.18 -15.41
C ALA A 369 -2.16 -29.99 -15.58
N GLY A 370 -1.37 -30.48 -14.62
CA GLY A 370 0.09 -30.47 -14.68
C GLY A 370 0.76 -29.15 -14.29
N SER A 371 0.01 -28.15 -13.74
CA SER A 371 0.57 -26.88 -13.30
C SER A 371 1.26 -26.99 -11.94
N VAL A 372 2.43 -26.36 -11.81
CA VAL A 372 3.08 -26.15 -10.50
C VAL A 372 2.52 -24.86 -9.88
N LEU A 373 2.07 -24.96 -8.63
CA LEU A 373 1.45 -23.84 -7.92
C LEU A 373 2.37 -23.28 -6.84
N LEU A 374 2.68 -22.01 -6.92
CA LEU A 374 3.37 -21.24 -5.89
C LEU A 374 2.38 -20.27 -5.27
N TYR A 375 2.02 -20.48 -4.00
CA TYR A 375 0.98 -19.73 -3.32
C TYR A 375 1.56 -18.89 -2.19
N PHE A 376 1.49 -17.57 -2.34
CA PHE A 376 1.93 -16.59 -1.35
C PHE A 376 0.74 -16.11 -0.52
N THR A 377 0.82 -16.26 0.79
CA THR A 377 -0.23 -15.78 1.70
C THR A 377 0.36 -15.20 2.98
N SER A 378 -0.32 -14.22 3.57
CA SER A 378 0.06 -13.64 4.85
C SER A 378 -0.20 -14.60 6.02
N HIS A 379 -1.08 -15.59 5.84
CA HIS A 379 -1.45 -16.56 6.86
C HIS A 379 -1.87 -17.90 6.26
N ALA A 380 -1.30 -18.98 6.76
CA ALA A 380 -1.65 -20.36 6.38
C ALA A 380 -2.51 -21.02 7.45
N GLY A 381 -3.81 -20.76 7.42
CA GLY A 381 -4.78 -21.42 8.29
C GLY A 381 -5.17 -22.84 7.81
N ALA A 382 -5.91 -23.57 8.65
CA ALA A 382 -6.43 -24.89 8.29
C ALA A 382 -7.35 -24.86 7.05
N ASP A 383 -8.13 -23.78 6.90
CA ASP A 383 -9.03 -23.60 5.75
C ASP A 383 -8.24 -23.42 4.46
N THR A 384 -7.16 -22.63 4.50
CA THR A 384 -6.25 -22.43 3.36
C THR A 384 -5.60 -23.77 2.98
N ALA A 385 -5.10 -24.53 3.94
CA ALA A 385 -4.50 -25.82 3.69
C ALA A 385 -5.51 -26.82 3.08
N ALA A 386 -6.75 -26.88 3.58
CA ALA A 386 -7.78 -27.75 3.07
C ALA A 386 -8.15 -27.46 1.59
N VAL A 387 -8.24 -26.17 1.22
CA VAL A 387 -8.49 -25.78 -0.18
C VAL A 387 -7.30 -26.14 -1.06
N LEU A 388 -6.09 -25.89 -0.60
CA LEU A 388 -4.86 -26.18 -1.34
C LEU A 388 -4.60 -27.69 -1.51
N GLU A 389 -5.05 -28.54 -0.55
CA GLU A 389 -5.00 -30.02 -0.68
C GLU A 389 -5.84 -30.55 -1.85
N SER A 390 -6.85 -29.79 -2.30
CA SER A 390 -7.63 -30.14 -3.49
C SER A 390 -6.89 -29.93 -4.81
N PHE A 391 -5.75 -29.24 -4.80
CA PHE A 391 -4.93 -29.00 -5.99
C PHE A 391 -4.11 -30.25 -6.34
N PRO A 392 -4.23 -30.77 -7.57
CA PRO A 392 -3.72 -32.11 -7.91
C PRO A 392 -2.21 -32.22 -8.15
N THR A 393 -1.48 -31.08 -8.16
CA THR A 393 -0.08 -31.05 -8.57
C THR A 393 0.85 -30.49 -7.48
N SER A 394 2.13 -30.27 -7.82
CA SER A 394 3.14 -29.78 -6.86
C SER A 394 2.77 -28.40 -6.33
N LEU A 395 2.64 -28.30 -5.02
CA LEU A 395 2.26 -27.09 -4.31
C LEU A 395 3.41 -26.56 -3.44
N TYR A 396 3.68 -25.29 -3.56
CA TYR A 396 4.63 -24.55 -2.75
C TYR A 396 3.90 -23.44 -2.01
N LEU A 397 3.73 -23.61 -0.70
CA LEU A 397 3.09 -22.60 0.16
C LEU A 397 4.17 -21.69 0.74
N VAL A 398 4.04 -20.40 0.50
CA VAL A 398 5.01 -19.37 0.93
C VAL A 398 4.35 -18.43 1.91
N VAL A 399 4.91 -18.33 3.11
CA VAL A 399 4.41 -17.49 4.20
C VAL A 399 5.54 -16.68 4.84
N PRO A 400 5.25 -15.58 5.55
CA PRO A 400 6.25 -14.87 6.33
C PRO A 400 6.84 -15.77 7.43
N GLU A 401 8.10 -15.58 7.79
CA GLU A 401 8.79 -16.35 8.83
C GLU A 401 8.06 -16.31 10.18
N GLN A 402 7.35 -15.23 10.46
CA GLN A 402 6.55 -15.07 11.68
C GLN A 402 5.43 -16.13 11.81
N GLU A 403 5.03 -16.73 10.68
CA GLU A 403 4.01 -17.77 10.59
C GLU A 403 4.57 -19.21 10.69
N ALA A 404 5.88 -19.37 10.87
CA ALA A 404 6.54 -20.68 10.88
C ALA A 404 5.95 -21.69 11.86
N GLN A 405 5.43 -21.21 13.00
CA GLN A 405 4.89 -22.06 14.08
C GLN A 405 3.37 -22.35 13.94
N SER A 406 2.64 -21.51 13.21
CA SER A 406 1.17 -21.60 13.08
C SER A 406 0.72 -22.11 11.71
N GLY A 407 1.62 -22.17 10.73
CA GLY A 407 1.30 -22.60 9.37
C GLY A 407 0.96 -24.08 9.28
N THR A 408 -0.23 -24.41 8.79
CA THR A 408 -0.62 -25.78 8.46
C THR A 408 -0.06 -26.15 7.10
N VAL A 409 0.77 -27.18 7.02
CA VAL A 409 1.36 -27.65 5.76
C VAL A 409 0.35 -28.54 5.03
N PRO A 410 -0.02 -28.25 3.78
CA PRO A 410 -0.83 -29.16 2.96
C PRO A 410 -0.10 -30.49 2.74
N LYS A 411 -0.84 -31.62 2.73
CA LYS A 411 -0.25 -32.97 2.60
C LYS A 411 0.57 -33.17 1.32
N ASN A 412 0.17 -32.49 0.23
CA ASN A 412 0.79 -32.58 -1.10
C ASN A 412 1.73 -31.41 -1.38
N GLY A 413 2.11 -30.63 -0.38
CA GLY A 413 2.86 -29.40 -0.56
C GLY A 413 4.09 -29.27 0.33
N SER A 414 4.92 -28.30 0.01
CA SER A 414 6.05 -27.85 0.82
C SER A 414 5.80 -26.46 1.37
N LEU A 415 6.14 -26.23 2.65
CA LEU A 415 6.05 -24.94 3.30
C LEU A 415 7.39 -24.20 3.19
N TRP A 416 7.33 -22.96 2.72
CA TRP A 416 8.47 -22.08 2.58
C TRP A 416 8.26 -20.80 3.37
N LEU A 417 9.31 -20.33 3.99
CA LEU A 417 9.30 -19.15 4.84
C LEU A 417 10.05 -18.01 4.15
N VAL A 418 9.45 -16.82 4.18
CA VAL A 418 10.10 -15.59 3.75
C VAL A 418 10.75 -14.94 4.96
N THR A 419 12.08 -14.86 4.96
CA THR A 419 12.83 -14.16 6.02
C THR A 419 12.76 -12.64 5.84
N PRO A 420 13.08 -11.84 6.88
CA PRO A 420 13.15 -10.38 6.75
C PRO A 420 14.11 -9.90 5.64
N ASP A 421 15.14 -10.68 5.33
CA ASP A 421 16.10 -10.43 4.24
C ASP A 421 15.59 -10.87 2.86
N ARG A 422 14.30 -11.21 2.71
CA ARG A 422 13.63 -11.72 1.49
C ARG A 422 14.25 -13.01 0.95
N ARG A 423 14.83 -13.83 1.82
CA ARG A 423 15.29 -15.17 1.47
C ARG A 423 14.17 -16.18 1.66
N LEU A 424 14.17 -17.20 0.82
CA LEU A 424 13.21 -18.29 0.85
C LEU A 424 13.88 -19.52 1.47
N VAL A 425 13.38 -19.96 2.63
CA VAL A 425 13.90 -21.09 3.41
C VAL A 425 12.79 -22.12 3.58
N GLN A 426 13.10 -23.40 3.36
CA GLN A 426 12.12 -24.46 3.56
C GLN A 426 11.88 -24.70 5.06
N ALA A 427 10.61 -24.76 5.47
CA ALA A 427 10.26 -25.09 6.84
C ALA A 427 10.66 -26.53 7.16
N GLY A 428 11.46 -26.74 8.22
CA GLY A 428 11.95 -28.07 8.61
C GLY A 428 13.21 -28.56 7.91
N GLY A 429 13.79 -27.77 6.99
CA GLY A 429 15.13 -28.01 6.44
C GLY A 429 16.20 -27.37 7.33
N GLU A 430 17.29 -28.08 7.59
CA GLU A 430 18.48 -27.48 8.20
C GLU A 430 18.99 -26.34 7.31
N ALA A 431 19.31 -25.19 7.95
CA ALA A 431 19.78 -23.97 7.30
C ALA A 431 21.19 -24.12 6.71
#